data_d4be19b09e9aeba5766a8c3a3563e400
#
_entry.id   d4be19b09e9aeba5766a8c3a3563e400
#
_cell.length_a   1.000
_cell.length_b   1.000
_cell.length_c   1.000
_cell.angle_alpha   90.00
_cell.angle_beta   90.00
_cell.angle_gamma   90.00
#
_symmetry.space_group_name_H-M   'P 1'
#
loop_
_entity.id
_entity.type
_entity.pdbx_description
1 polymer ?
#
loop_
_entity_poly.entity_id
_entity_poly.type
_entity_poly.pdbx_seq_one_letter_code
_entity_poly.pdbx_strand_id
1 'polypeptide(L)'
;IYSLAYSVASIMTIVNTAVINTLTPWMYKKMKKEEYAEIGRNSIPILILIAFANFCLVALAPEAVAIMAPKSYYDAIWVIPPVAAGTFFIFMYSLFSRFEFYFERTRFMMIASVAGACMNVLLNYIFIPIYGYYAAGYTTLVCYMLYCIGHYLLMRRINKTLMNNTRVYNVKVIFGISAVFLVGCAVMMSLYTHMFIRWGVLLVVCAYFVWKREKFISLLKMMKAEKKGKKA
;
A
#
# COMPACT_ATOMS: atom_id res chain seq x y z
N ILE A 1 14.20 18.35 -1.64
CA ILE A 1 12.78 18.24 -1.25
C ILE A 1 12.25 16.85 -1.58
N TYR A 2 12.33 16.39 -2.83
CA TYR A 2 11.83 15.07 -3.25
C TYR A 2 12.51 13.90 -2.51
N SER A 3 13.84 13.93 -2.34
CA SER A 3 14.57 12.89 -1.60
C SER A 3 14.18 12.81 -0.14
N LEU A 4 13.86 13.92 0.51
CA LEU A 4 13.35 13.95 1.87
C LEU A 4 11.98 13.25 1.96
N ALA A 5 11.06 13.57 1.05
CA ALA A 5 9.75 12.90 1.00
C ALA A 5 9.88 11.38 0.81
N TYR A 6 10.82 10.95 -0.04
CA TYR A 6 11.13 9.54 -0.22
C TYR A 6 11.71 8.89 1.04
N SER A 7 12.60 9.58 1.75
CA SER A 7 13.17 9.08 3.02
C SER A 7 12.09 8.88 4.08
N VAL A 8 11.15 9.82 4.20
CA VAL A 8 10.00 9.68 5.12
C VAL A 8 9.11 8.50 4.72
N ALA A 9 8.80 8.36 3.43
CA ALA A 9 7.96 7.27 2.94
C ALA A 9 8.67 5.90 2.99
N SER A 10 10.00 5.86 3.01
CA SER A 10 10.77 4.61 3.10
C SER A 10 10.49 3.84 4.40
N ILE A 11 10.08 4.52 5.46
CA ILE A 11 9.61 3.90 6.70
C ILE A 11 8.47 2.92 6.39
N MET A 12 7.51 3.33 5.55
CA MET A 12 6.40 2.46 5.15
C MET A 12 6.85 1.31 4.24
N THR A 13 7.89 1.50 3.45
CA THR A 13 8.47 0.42 2.64
C THR A 13 9.06 -0.69 3.54
N ILE A 14 9.72 -0.32 4.64
CA ILE A 14 10.24 -1.28 5.62
C ILE A 14 9.07 -2.05 6.27
N VAL A 15 8.02 -1.34 6.71
CA VAL A 15 6.83 -1.95 7.30
C VAL A 15 6.15 -2.90 6.31
N ASN A 16 5.94 -2.46 5.07
CA ASN A 16 5.33 -3.26 4.01
C ASN A 16 6.13 -4.55 3.76
N THR A 17 7.47 -4.43 3.67
CA THR A 17 8.36 -5.58 3.45
C THR A 17 8.28 -6.58 4.61
N ALA A 18 8.29 -6.12 5.85
CA ALA A 18 8.17 -6.98 7.02
C ALA A 18 6.83 -7.73 7.06
N VAL A 19 5.74 -7.02 6.74
CA VAL A 19 4.39 -7.61 6.72
C VAL A 19 4.25 -8.61 5.58
N ILE A 20 4.65 -8.25 4.35
CA ILE A 20 4.52 -9.15 3.19
C ILE A 20 5.40 -10.40 3.32
N ASN A 21 6.59 -10.29 3.91
CA ASN A 21 7.47 -11.42 4.17
C ASN A 21 6.87 -12.39 5.22
N THR A 22 6.05 -11.88 6.11
CA THR A 22 5.31 -12.70 7.08
C THR A 22 4.09 -13.36 6.42
N LEU A 23 3.38 -12.64 5.55
CA LEU A 23 2.19 -13.12 4.85
C LEU A 23 2.49 -14.16 3.78
N THR A 24 3.57 -13.99 3.03
CA THR A 24 3.87 -14.82 1.84
C THR A 24 3.89 -16.32 2.13
N PRO A 25 4.59 -16.84 3.16
CA PRO A 25 4.60 -18.27 3.46
C PRO A 25 3.22 -18.80 3.86
N TRP A 26 2.44 -17.97 4.58
CA TRP A 26 1.08 -18.31 4.98
C TRP A 26 0.16 -18.38 3.75
N MET A 27 0.23 -17.39 2.85
CA MET A 27 -0.54 -17.39 1.61
C MET A 27 -0.24 -18.63 0.76
N TYR A 28 1.04 -18.99 0.58
CA TYR A 28 1.44 -20.17 -0.21
C TYR A 28 0.95 -21.48 0.41
N LYS A 29 0.95 -21.57 1.75
CA LYS A 29 0.37 -22.73 2.45
C LYS A 29 -1.14 -22.84 2.20
N LYS A 30 -1.87 -21.71 2.22
CA LYS A 30 -3.31 -21.66 1.91
C LYS A 30 -3.60 -21.98 0.45
N MET A 31 -2.78 -21.47 -0.48
CA MET A 31 -2.88 -21.80 -1.91
C MET A 31 -2.67 -23.30 -2.16
N LYS A 32 -1.69 -23.93 -1.47
CA LYS A 32 -1.45 -25.38 -1.58
C LYS A 32 -2.64 -26.22 -1.10
N LYS A 33 -3.44 -25.70 -0.17
CA LYS A 33 -4.65 -26.36 0.36
C LYS A 33 -5.92 -25.92 -0.37
N GLU A 34 -5.81 -25.06 -1.39
CA GLU A 34 -6.93 -24.46 -2.11
C GLU A 34 -7.89 -23.64 -1.22
N GLU A 35 -7.41 -23.20 -0.05
CA GLU A 35 -8.17 -22.40 0.92
C GLU A 35 -8.16 -20.90 0.52
N TYR A 36 -8.48 -20.59 -0.73
CA TYR A 36 -8.34 -19.24 -1.31
C TYR A 36 -9.21 -18.18 -0.65
N ALA A 37 -10.40 -18.56 -0.18
CA ALA A 37 -11.31 -17.63 0.51
C ALA A 37 -10.72 -17.08 1.81
N GLU A 38 -9.91 -17.88 2.52
CA GLU A 38 -9.21 -17.44 3.73
C GLU A 38 -8.15 -16.39 3.45
N ILE A 39 -7.47 -16.49 2.29
CA ILE A 39 -6.48 -15.50 1.87
C ILE A 39 -7.15 -14.14 1.77
N GLY A 40 -8.27 -14.03 1.03
CA GLY A 40 -9.00 -12.78 0.89
C GLY A 40 -9.50 -12.23 2.22
N ARG A 41 -10.14 -13.10 3.04
CA ARG A 41 -10.71 -12.71 4.34
C ARG A 41 -9.65 -12.14 5.30
N ASN A 42 -8.47 -12.73 5.34
CA ASN A 42 -7.43 -12.36 6.31
C ASN A 42 -6.49 -11.26 5.79
N SER A 43 -6.31 -11.13 4.45
CA SER A 43 -5.49 -10.07 3.87
C SER A 43 -6.16 -8.69 3.91
N ILE A 44 -7.50 -8.62 3.85
CA ILE A 44 -8.25 -7.35 3.87
C ILE A 44 -8.01 -6.54 5.15
N PRO A 45 -8.12 -7.11 6.37
CA PRO A 45 -7.81 -6.37 7.59
C PRO A 45 -6.36 -5.85 7.61
N ILE A 46 -5.41 -6.62 7.08
CA ILE A 46 -4.01 -6.19 7.01
C ILE A 46 -3.84 -5.03 6.02
N LEU A 47 -4.53 -5.08 4.87
CA LEU A 47 -4.56 -3.97 3.92
C LEU A 47 -5.11 -2.69 4.57
N ILE A 48 -6.17 -2.81 5.39
CA ILE A 48 -6.73 -1.68 6.17
C ILE A 48 -5.70 -1.14 7.18
N LEU A 49 -4.95 -2.01 7.85
CA LEU A 49 -3.90 -1.61 8.78
C LEU A 49 -2.76 -0.86 8.07
N ILE A 50 -2.36 -1.30 6.87
CA ILE A 50 -1.36 -0.61 6.05
C ILE A 50 -1.89 0.73 5.54
N ALA A 51 -3.17 0.81 5.13
CA ALA A 51 -3.82 2.08 4.78
C ALA A 51 -3.79 3.05 5.97
N PHE A 52 -4.14 2.58 7.17
CA PHE A 52 -4.09 3.37 8.40
C PHE A 52 -2.68 3.88 8.71
N ALA A 53 -1.65 3.03 8.63
CA ALA A 53 -0.28 3.44 8.89
C ALA A 53 0.21 4.52 7.89
N ASN A 54 -0.12 4.36 6.59
CA ASN A 54 0.17 5.40 5.59
C ASN A 54 -0.64 6.68 5.83
N PHE A 55 -1.89 6.57 6.24
CA PHE A 55 -2.72 7.72 6.62
C PHE A 55 -2.09 8.51 7.78
N CYS A 56 -1.60 7.82 8.83
CA CYS A 56 -0.88 8.46 9.93
C CYS A 56 0.38 9.19 9.43
N LEU A 57 1.14 8.57 8.52
CA LEU A 57 2.32 9.20 7.92
C LEU A 57 1.96 10.48 7.16
N VAL A 58 0.88 10.46 6.36
CA VAL A 58 0.37 11.65 5.67
C VAL A 58 -0.08 12.71 6.67
N ALA A 59 -0.83 12.33 7.70
CA ALA A 59 -1.31 13.25 8.73
C ALA A 59 -0.17 13.94 9.50
N LEU A 60 0.94 13.24 9.72
CA LEU A 60 2.12 13.72 10.45
C LEU A 60 3.21 14.31 9.53
N ALA A 61 2.95 14.44 8.23
CA ALA A 61 3.96 14.93 7.29
C ALA A 61 4.54 16.32 7.65
N PRO A 62 3.75 17.32 8.10
CA PRO A 62 4.31 18.61 8.52
C PRO A 62 5.28 18.50 9.70
N GLU A 63 4.95 17.69 10.70
CA GLU A 63 5.81 17.46 11.87
C GLU A 63 7.07 16.68 11.47
N ALA A 64 6.93 15.67 10.65
CA ALA A 64 8.07 14.89 10.16
C ALA A 64 9.09 15.79 9.41
N VAL A 65 8.61 16.66 8.53
CA VAL A 65 9.47 17.61 7.83
C VAL A 65 10.09 18.62 8.80
N ALA A 66 9.32 19.16 9.74
CA ALA A 66 9.81 20.14 10.72
C ALA A 66 10.93 19.58 11.62
N ILE A 67 10.90 18.27 11.92
CA ILE A 67 11.92 17.60 12.74
C ILE A 67 13.15 17.22 11.90
N MET A 68 12.92 16.76 10.66
CA MET A 68 13.98 16.14 9.85
C MET A 68 14.74 17.11 8.95
N ALA A 69 14.25 18.34 8.72
CA ALA A 69 14.80 19.21 7.72
C ALA A 69 14.69 20.72 8.08
N PRO A 70 15.58 21.55 7.52
CA PRO A 70 15.48 23.01 7.61
C PRO A 70 14.20 23.54 6.96
N LYS A 71 13.79 24.77 7.35
CA LYS A 71 12.58 25.43 6.82
C LYS A 71 12.51 25.51 5.29
N SER A 72 13.66 25.57 4.60
CA SER A 72 13.75 25.60 3.13
C SER A 72 13.22 24.31 2.46
N TYR A 73 13.04 23.23 3.21
CA TYR A 73 12.49 21.96 2.73
C TYR A 73 11.01 21.76 3.08
N TYR A 74 10.35 22.77 3.70
CA TYR A 74 8.99 22.63 4.20
C TYR A 74 8.00 22.19 3.11
N ASP A 75 8.20 22.60 1.86
CA ASP A 75 7.37 22.19 0.72
C ASP A 75 7.36 20.68 0.46
N ALA A 76 8.24 19.91 1.09
CA ALA A 76 8.19 18.45 1.04
C ALA A 76 6.87 17.87 1.60
N ILE A 77 6.16 18.63 2.45
CA ILE A 77 4.84 18.21 2.97
C ILE A 77 3.83 17.88 1.86
N TRP A 78 3.96 18.49 0.69
CA TRP A 78 3.08 18.25 -0.47
C TRP A 78 3.51 17.07 -1.34
N VAL A 79 4.74 16.59 -1.17
CA VAL A 79 5.29 15.44 -1.90
C VAL A 79 5.14 14.14 -1.10
N ILE A 80 5.18 14.22 0.24
CA ILE A 80 5.03 13.05 1.12
C ILE A 80 3.71 12.30 0.88
N PRO A 81 2.53 12.95 0.77
CA PRO A 81 1.25 12.25 0.60
C PRO A 81 1.17 11.36 -0.64
N PRO A 82 1.50 11.82 -1.86
CA PRO A 82 1.45 10.94 -3.02
C PRO A 82 2.47 9.82 -2.95
N VAL A 83 3.66 10.04 -2.37
CA VAL A 83 4.67 8.98 -2.20
C VAL A 83 4.20 7.95 -1.16
N ALA A 84 3.65 8.38 -0.02
CA ALA A 84 3.06 7.50 0.98
C ALA A 84 1.88 6.70 0.42
N ALA A 85 0.98 7.37 -0.34
CA ALA A 85 -0.10 6.67 -1.03
C ALA A 85 0.43 5.63 -2.02
N GLY A 86 1.53 5.92 -2.71
CA GLY A 86 2.23 4.98 -3.57
C GLY A 86 2.64 3.71 -2.82
N THR A 87 3.17 3.83 -1.60
CA THR A 87 3.57 2.65 -0.80
C THR A 87 2.39 1.77 -0.40
N PHE A 88 1.20 2.32 -0.19
CA PHE A 88 -0.03 1.55 -0.01
C PHE A 88 -0.36 0.70 -1.24
N PHE A 89 -0.29 1.28 -2.44
CA PHE A 89 -0.53 0.53 -3.69
C PHE A 89 0.56 -0.50 -3.96
N ILE A 90 1.82 -0.24 -3.57
CA ILE A 90 2.92 -1.23 -3.59
C ILE A 90 2.56 -2.44 -2.73
N PHE A 91 2.07 -2.25 -1.51
CA PHE A 91 1.63 -3.34 -0.66
C PHE A 91 0.46 -4.12 -1.30
N MET A 92 -0.52 -3.41 -1.81
CA MET A 92 -1.71 -4.01 -2.42
C MET A 92 -1.36 -4.85 -3.66
N TYR A 93 -0.55 -4.34 -4.59
CA TYR A 93 -0.15 -5.16 -5.74
C TYR A 93 0.72 -6.35 -5.32
N SER A 94 1.50 -6.22 -4.23
CA SER A 94 2.30 -7.32 -3.70
C SER A 94 1.43 -8.51 -3.26
N LEU A 95 0.22 -8.27 -2.75
CA LEU A 95 -0.74 -9.33 -2.44
C LEU A 95 -1.19 -10.07 -3.71
N PHE A 96 -1.43 -9.36 -4.80
CA PHE A 96 -1.86 -9.95 -6.06
C PHE A 96 -0.72 -10.72 -6.75
N SER A 97 0.48 -10.17 -6.76
CA SER A 97 1.65 -10.78 -7.40
C SER A 97 2.08 -12.10 -6.72
N ARG A 98 1.68 -12.37 -5.46
CA ARG A 98 1.95 -13.68 -4.82
C ARG A 98 1.29 -14.84 -5.58
N PHE A 99 0.14 -14.62 -6.22
CA PHE A 99 -0.50 -15.61 -7.08
C PHE A 99 0.32 -15.85 -8.35
N GLU A 100 0.87 -14.81 -8.94
CA GLU A 100 1.72 -14.90 -10.13
C GLU A 100 3.00 -15.70 -9.85
N PHE A 101 3.64 -15.46 -8.70
CA PHE A 101 4.80 -16.23 -8.25
C PHE A 101 4.46 -17.68 -7.96
N TYR A 102 3.36 -17.94 -7.26
CA TYR A 102 2.96 -19.30 -6.87
C TYR A 102 2.63 -20.17 -8.09
N PHE A 103 1.97 -19.60 -9.10
CA PHE A 103 1.60 -20.30 -10.34
C PHE A 103 2.64 -20.12 -11.47
N GLU A 104 3.84 -19.61 -11.15
CA GLU A 104 4.98 -19.46 -12.09
C GLU A 104 4.64 -18.60 -13.33
N ARG A 105 3.75 -17.59 -13.17
CA ARG A 105 3.34 -16.67 -14.25
C ARG A 105 4.16 -15.37 -14.24
N THR A 106 5.49 -15.47 -14.13
CA THR A 106 6.40 -14.33 -13.89
C THR A 106 6.69 -13.48 -15.14
N ARG A 107 6.42 -13.97 -16.34
CA ARG A 107 6.64 -13.22 -17.60
C ARG A 107 5.92 -11.87 -17.61
N PHE A 108 4.68 -11.84 -17.10
CA PHE A 108 3.90 -10.61 -17.01
C PHE A 108 4.57 -9.60 -16.07
N MET A 109 5.15 -10.06 -14.96
CA MET A 109 5.83 -9.18 -14.01
C MET A 109 7.01 -8.45 -14.65
N MET A 110 7.80 -9.13 -15.50
CA MET A 110 8.89 -8.49 -16.24
C MET A 110 8.35 -7.42 -17.21
N ILE A 111 7.34 -7.76 -18.00
CA ILE A 111 6.71 -6.83 -18.94
C ILE A 111 6.11 -5.64 -18.20
N ALA A 112 5.36 -5.88 -17.12
CA ALA A 112 4.76 -4.85 -16.31
C ALA A 112 5.83 -3.93 -15.69
N SER A 113 6.95 -4.49 -15.21
CA SER A 113 8.06 -3.70 -14.64
C SER A 113 8.67 -2.74 -15.66
N VAL A 114 8.95 -3.23 -16.87
CA VAL A 114 9.49 -2.39 -17.95
C VAL A 114 8.47 -1.35 -18.38
N ALA A 115 7.22 -1.77 -18.63
CA ALA A 115 6.14 -0.84 -19.00
C ALA A 115 5.89 0.23 -17.94
N GLY A 116 5.90 -0.14 -16.65
CA GLY A 116 5.76 0.79 -15.54
C GLY A 116 6.91 1.78 -15.45
N ALA A 117 8.15 1.34 -15.66
CA ALA A 117 9.32 2.23 -15.70
C ALA A 117 9.24 3.21 -16.88
N CYS A 118 8.92 2.72 -18.08
CA CYS A 118 8.73 3.58 -19.26
C CYS A 118 7.59 4.59 -19.05
N MET A 119 6.48 4.15 -18.48
CA MET A 119 5.34 5.04 -18.14
C MET A 119 5.76 6.12 -17.13
N ASN A 120 6.50 5.76 -16.08
CA ASN A 120 6.97 6.72 -15.08
C ASN A 120 7.90 7.76 -15.71
N VAL A 121 8.86 7.33 -16.56
CA VAL A 121 9.75 8.25 -17.29
C VAL A 121 8.93 9.17 -18.19
N LEU A 122 7.98 8.64 -18.95
CA LEU A 122 7.13 9.42 -19.85
C LEU A 122 6.30 10.46 -19.09
N LEU A 123 5.63 10.05 -18.02
CA LEU A 123 4.83 10.97 -17.20
C LEU A 123 5.70 12.05 -16.55
N ASN A 124 6.87 11.69 -16.04
CA ASN A 124 7.81 12.65 -15.47
C ASN A 124 8.33 13.64 -16.54
N TYR A 125 8.65 13.15 -17.75
CA TYR A 125 9.07 13.99 -18.85
C TYR A 125 8.01 15.04 -19.25
N ILE A 126 6.74 14.66 -19.21
CA ILE A 126 5.62 15.56 -19.54
C ILE A 126 5.30 16.52 -18.39
N PHE A 127 5.19 16.01 -17.14
CA PHE A 127 4.60 16.77 -16.04
C PHE A 127 5.60 17.52 -15.18
N ILE A 128 6.87 17.10 -15.09
CA ILE A 128 7.88 17.85 -14.31
C ILE A 128 8.15 19.24 -14.88
N PRO A 129 8.27 19.46 -16.21
CA PRO A 129 8.42 20.81 -16.75
C PRO A 129 7.25 21.74 -16.44
N ILE A 130 6.02 21.20 -16.24
CA ILE A 130 4.80 21.96 -16.01
C ILE A 130 4.62 22.28 -14.53
N TYR A 131 4.79 21.25 -13.65
CA TYR A 131 4.44 21.33 -12.23
C TYR A 131 5.65 21.24 -11.30
N GLY A 132 6.86 21.19 -11.85
CA GLY A 132 8.09 21.05 -11.07
C GLY A 132 8.19 19.67 -10.39
N TYR A 133 9.04 19.61 -9.37
CA TYR A 133 9.33 18.35 -8.64
C TYR A 133 8.12 17.74 -7.93
N TYR A 134 7.05 18.49 -7.70
CA TYR A 134 5.80 17.94 -7.14
C TYR A 134 5.20 16.86 -8.02
N ALA A 135 5.29 17.06 -9.35
CA ALA A 135 4.77 16.11 -10.32
C ALA A 135 5.33 14.69 -10.11
N ALA A 136 6.63 14.57 -9.76
CA ALA A 136 7.28 13.28 -9.61
C ALA A 136 6.62 12.36 -8.56
N GLY A 137 6.09 12.92 -7.47
CA GLY A 137 5.33 12.16 -6.47
C GLY A 137 3.99 11.64 -7.02
N TYR A 138 3.26 12.51 -7.72
CA TYR A 138 1.94 12.16 -8.27
C TYR A 138 2.03 11.20 -9.47
N THR A 139 3.00 11.39 -10.37
CA THR A 139 3.23 10.48 -11.50
C THR A 139 3.61 9.08 -11.02
N THR A 140 4.44 9.00 -9.97
CA THR A 140 4.80 7.75 -9.33
C THR A 140 3.58 7.07 -8.70
N LEU A 141 2.72 7.81 -8.00
CA LEU A 141 1.46 7.29 -7.46
C LEU A 141 0.57 6.70 -8.56
N VAL A 142 0.39 7.43 -9.67
CA VAL A 142 -0.41 6.95 -10.82
C VAL A 142 0.19 5.66 -11.38
N CYS A 143 1.52 5.57 -11.53
CA CYS A 143 2.18 4.36 -11.98
C CYS A 143 1.90 3.17 -11.04
N TYR A 144 1.98 3.34 -9.72
CA TYR A 144 1.68 2.26 -8.78
C TYR A 144 0.20 1.87 -8.78
N MET A 145 -0.72 2.80 -9.00
CA MET A 145 -2.14 2.49 -9.19
C MET A 145 -2.36 1.63 -10.44
N LEU A 146 -1.76 2.01 -11.57
CA LEU A 146 -1.82 1.24 -12.82
C LEU A 146 -1.17 -0.14 -12.66
N TYR A 147 -0.05 -0.20 -11.98
CA TYR A 147 0.63 -1.45 -11.63
C TYR A 147 -0.29 -2.37 -10.83
N CYS A 148 -0.95 -1.82 -9.82
CA CYS A 148 -1.89 -2.56 -8.98
C CYS A 148 -3.07 -3.12 -9.80
N ILE A 149 -3.62 -2.33 -10.72
CA ILE A 149 -4.69 -2.77 -11.63
C ILE A 149 -4.19 -3.92 -12.53
N GLY A 150 -3.00 -3.79 -13.12
CA GLY A 150 -2.40 -4.82 -13.97
C GLY A 150 -2.23 -6.15 -13.25
N HIS A 151 -1.65 -6.13 -12.05
CA HIS A 151 -1.47 -7.33 -11.22
C HIS A 151 -2.81 -7.93 -10.75
N TYR A 152 -3.81 -7.09 -10.44
CA TYR A 152 -5.15 -7.58 -10.15
C TYR A 152 -5.79 -8.31 -11.33
N LEU A 153 -5.68 -7.74 -12.54
CA LEU A 153 -6.24 -8.35 -13.75
C LEU A 153 -5.55 -9.68 -14.07
N LEU A 154 -4.24 -9.78 -13.91
CA LEU A 154 -3.52 -11.03 -14.10
C LEU A 154 -3.90 -12.08 -13.05
N MET A 155 -3.94 -11.70 -11.77
CA MET A 155 -4.44 -12.58 -10.71
C MET A 155 -5.86 -13.09 -11.05
N ARG A 156 -6.76 -12.24 -11.55
CA ARG A 156 -8.10 -12.63 -12.00
C ARG A 156 -8.04 -13.63 -13.16
N ARG A 157 -7.11 -13.48 -14.08
CA ARG A 157 -6.90 -14.45 -15.17
C ARG A 157 -6.42 -15.79 -14.61
N ILE A 158 -5.46 -15.79 -13.69
CA ILE A 158 -5.00 -17.00 -12.99
C ILE A 158 -6.16 -17.67 -12.26
N ASN A 159 -6.98 -16.92 -11.54
CA ASN A 159 -8.14 -17.47 -10.84
C ASN A 159 -9.12 -18.18 -11.79
N LYS A 160 -9.35 -17.60 -12.98
CA LYS A 160 -10.23 -18.21 -13.99
C LYS A 160 -9.65 -19.49 -14.58
N THR A 161 -8.34 -19.53 -14.81
CA THR A 161 -7.70 -20.62 -15.57
C THR A 161 -7.17 -21.76 -14.69
N LEU A 162 -6.72 -21.45 -13.47
CA LEU A 162 -6.00 -22.38 -12.60
C LEU A 162 -6.66 -22.60 -11.22
N MET A 163 -7.71 -21.84 -10.88
CA MET A 163 -8.35 -21.90 -9.57
C MET A 163 -9.88 -22.06 -9.66
N ASN A 164 -10.37 -22.76 -10.70
CA ASN A 164 -11.80 -23.01 -10.91
C ASN A 164 -12.68 -21.75 -10.78
N ASN A 165 -12.19 -20.61 -11.26
CA ASN A 165 -12.82 -19.29 -11.19
C ASN A 165 -13.10 -18.80 -9.73
N THR A 166 -12.38 -19.31 -8.74
CA THR A 166 -12.54 -18.90 -7.34
C THR A 166 -12.13 -17.43 -7.17
N ARG A 167 -13.00 -16.61 -6.55
CA ARG A 167 -12.72 -15.20 -6.27
C ARG A 167 -12.04 -15.08 -4.90
N VAL A 168 -10.76 -14.72 -4.90
CA VAL A 168 -10.00 -14.48 -3.66
C VAL A 168 -10.39 -13.16 -3.02
N TYR A 169 -10.43 -12.10 -3.81
CA TYR A 169 -10.71 -10.75 -3.32
C TYR A 169 -12.02 -10.18 -3.89
N ASN A 170 -12.76 -9.48 -3.05
CA ASN A 170 -13.91 -8.69 -3.48
C ASN A 170 -13.43 -7.33 -3.98
N VAL A 171 -13.54 -7.09 -5.30
CA VAL A 171 -13.08 -5.84 -5.93
C VAL A 171 -13.78 -4.60 -5.38
N LYS A 172 -15.05 -4.71 -4.99
CA LYS A 172 -15.79 -3.56 -4.42
C LYS A 172 -15.20 -3.14 -3.07
N VAL A 173 -14.78 -4.12 -2.25
CA VAL A 173 -14.15 -3.86 -0.95
C VAL A 173 -12.78 -3.22 -1.14
N ILE A 174 -11.96 -3.76 -2.06
CA ILE A 174 -10.62 -3.18 -2.35
C ILE A 174 -10.75 -1.76 -2.88
N PHE A 175 -11.65 -1.55 -3.84
CA PHE A 175 -11.91 -0.21 -4.38
C PHE A 175 -12.39 0.75 -3.29
N GLY A 176 -13.32 0.31 -2.43
CA GLY A 176 -13.81 1.09 -1.30
C GLY A 176 -12.70 1.48 -0.33
N ILE A 177 -11.83 0.55 0.06
CA ILE A 177 -10.67 0.83 0.93
C ILE A 177 -9.74 1.85 0.26
N SER A 178 -9.42 1.66 -1.02
CA SER A 178 -8.54 2.57 -1.75
C SER A 178 -9.13 3.97 -1.88
N ALA A 179 -10.42 4.07 -2.19
CA ALA A 179 -11.12 5.35 -2.31
C ALA A 179 -11.17 6.09 -0.96
N VAL A 180 -11.57 5.41 0.11
CA VAL A 180 -11.60 5.98 1.47
C VAL A 180 -10.20 6.43 1.90
N PHE A 181 -9.18 5.63 1.62
CA PHE A 181 -7.79 5.98 1.93
C PHE A 181 -7.33 7.23 1.18
N LEU A 182 -7.53 7.30 -0.15
CA LEU A 182 -7.12 8.45 -0.96
C LEU A 182 -7.89 9.73 -0.57
N VAL A 183 -9.21 9.63 -0.35
CA VAL A 183 -10.00 10.75 0.13
C VAL A 183 -9.54 11.19 1.52
N GLY A 184 -9.27 10.25 2.41
CA GLY A 184 -8.72 10.54 3.74
C GLY A 184 -7.37 11.27 3.66
N CYS A 185 -6.47 10.84 2.78
CA CYS A 185 -5.21 11.55 2.54
C CYS A 185 -5.43 12.98 2.02
N ALA A 186 -6.34 13.17 1.05
CA ALA A 186 -6.67 14.49 0.51
C ALA A 186 -7.27 15.41 1.58
N VAL A 187 -8.16 14.90 2.43
CA VAL A 187 -8.69 15.64 3.58
C VAL A 187 -7.57 16.03 4.54
N MET A 188 -6.64 15.11 4.87
CA MET A 188 -5.51 15.45 5.75
C MET A 188 -4.60 16.52 5.15
N MET A 189 -4.34 16.48 3.83
CA MET A 189 -3.60 17.53 3.14
C MET A 189 -4.27 18.90 3.25
N SER A 190 -5.60 18.97 3.08
CA SER A 190 -6.35 20.23 3.22
C SER A 190 -6.31 20.81 4.64
N LEU A 191 -6.04 19.97 5.64
CA LEU A 191 -5.94 20.35 7.04
C LEU A 191 -4.52 20.71 7.50
N TYR A 192 -3.52 20.77 6.63
CA TYR A 192 -2.14 21.08 7.01
C TYR A 192 -1.98 22.46 7.64
N THR A 193 -2.82 23.43 7.27
CA THR A 193 -2.88 24.76 7.88
C THR A 193 -3.67 24.79 9.19
N HIS A 194 -4.45 23.75 9.51
CA HIS A 194 -5.32 23.67 10.67
C HIS A 194 -4.85 22.56 11.63
N MET A 195 -3.73 22.81 12.32
CA MET A 195 -3.05 21.83 13.15
C MET A 195 -3.98 21.13 14.17
N PHE A 196 -4.79 21.88 14.92
CA PHE A 196 -5.65 21.29 15.97
C PHE A 196 -6.74 20.38 15.40
N ILE A 197 -7.35 20.76 14.26
CA ILE A 197 -8.38 19.95 13.60
C ILE A 197 -7.73 18.65 13.08
N ARG A 198 -6.57 18.77 12.44
CA ARG A 198 -5.81 17.61 11.92
C ARG A 198 -5.45 16.63 13.05
N TRP A 199 -4.93 17.12 14.18
CA TRP A 199 -4.63 16.29 15.35
C TRP A 199 -5.89 15.66 15.94
N GLY A 200 -7.01 16.40 16.00
CA GLY A 200 -8.29 15.87 16.45
C GLY A 200 -8.76 14.69 15.59
N VAL A 201 -8.73 14.83 14.27
CA VAL A 201 -9.09 13.74 13.34
C VAL A 201 -8.14 12.56 13.50
N LEU A 202 -6.83 12.80 13.57
CA LEU A 202 -5.84 11.74 13.77
C LEU A 202 -6.10 10.96 15.06
N LEU A 203 -6.36 11.65 16.18
CA LEU A 203 -6.64 11.02 17.48
C LEU A 203 -7.90 10.15 17.42
N VAL A 204 -8.98 10.61 16.78
CA VAL A 204 -10.22 9.84 16.62
C VAL A 204 -9.95 8.57 15.83
N VAL A 205 -9.23 8.67 14.71
CA VAL A 205 -8.88 7.50 13.89
C VAL A 205 -7.97 6.54 14.64
N CYS A 206 -6.95 7.04 15.34
CA CYS A 206 -6.07 6.21 16.19
C CYS A 206 -6.87 5.50 17.31
N ALA A 207 -7.76 6.20 18.00
CA ALA A 207 -8.60 5.63 19.06
C ALA A 207 -9.47 4.47 18.51
N TYR A 208 -10.05 4.64 17.30
CA TYR A 208 -10.80 3.57 16.65
C TYR A 208 -9.94 2.33 16.40
N PHE A 209 -8.71 2.49 15.87
CA PHE A 209 -7.80 1.36 15.62
C PHE A 209 -7.30 0.70 16.93
N VAL A 210 -7.05 1.48 17.97
CA VAL A 210 -6.70 0.96 19.30
C VAL A 210 -7.86 0.15 19.89
N TRP A 211 -9.10 0.62 19.72
CA TRP A 211 -10.30 -0.13 20.15
C TRP A 211 -10.43 -1.48 19.39
N LYS A 212 -10.12 -1.50 18.09
CA LYS A 212 -10.19 -2.73 17.27
C LYS A 212 -8.90 -3.57 17.30
N ARG A 213 -7.90 -3.21 18.10
CA ARG A 213 -6.55 -3.84 18.09
C ARG A 213 -6.55 -5.35 18.25
N GLU A 214 -7.45 -5.90 19.07
CA GLU A 214 -7.48 -7.35 19.35
C GLU A 214 -7.73 -8.17 18.07
N LYS A 215 -8.56 -7.68 17.16
CA LYS A 215 -8.81 -8.31 15.86
C LYS A 215 -7.54 -8.38 15.00
N PHE A 216 -6.72 -7.34 15.00
CA PHE A 216 -5.47 -7.31 14.23
C PHE A 216 -4.39 -8.17 14.89
N ILE A 217 -4.28 -8.13 16.23
CA ILE A 217 -3.32 -8.93 16.99
C ILE A 217 -3.64 -10.42 16.85
N SER A 218 -4.90 -10.83 16.94
CA SER A 218 -5.32 -12.22 16.78
C SER A 218 -5.00 -12.77 15.39
N LEU A 219 -5.22 -11.96 14.33
CA LEU A 219 -4.85 -12.30 12.96
C LEU A 219 -3.33 -12.54 12.80
N LEU A 220 -2.52 -11.63 13.30
CA LEU A 220 -1.06 -11.75 13.23
C LEU A 220 -0.55 -12.95 14.05
N LYS A 221 -1.13 -13.21 15.22
CA LYS A 221 -0.80 -14.39 16.03
C LYS A 221 -1.15 -15.69 15.32
N MET A 222 -2.32 -15.79 14.70
CA MET A 222 -2.75 -16.94 13.93
C MET A 222 -1.78 -17.26 12.79
N MET A 223 -1.41 -16.25 11.99
CA MET A 223 -0.46 -16.40 10.88
C MET A 223 0.94 -16.82 11.35
N LYS A 224 1.38 -16.29 12.50
CA LYS A 224 2.68 -16.64 13.11
C LYS A 224 2.69 -18.06 13.68
N ALA A 225 1.59 -18.52 14.26
CA ALA A 225 1.45 -19.87 14.78
C ALA A 225 1.47 -20.92 13.65
N GLU A 226 0.77 -20.67 12.54
CA GLU A 226 0.81 -21.53 11.36
C GLU A 226 2.20 -21.61 10.71
N LYS A 227 3.04 -20.57 10.86
CA LYS A 227 4.44 -20.56 10.40
C LYS A 227 5.33 -21.45 11.29
N LYS A 228 5.08 -21.50 12.62
CA LYS A 228 5.89 -22.27 13.58
C LYS A 228 5.57 -23.78 13.57
N GLY A 229 4.36 -24.19 13.24
CA GLY A 229 3.95 -25.60 13.19
C GLY A 229 4.65 -26.47 12.11
N LYS A 230 5.73 -25.97 11.51
CA LYS A 230 6.64 -26.67 10.58
C LYS A 230 7.98 -27.06 11.20
N LYS A 231 8.19 -26.90 12.51
CA LYS A 231 9.44 -27.26 13.21
C LYS A 231 9.28 -28.46 14.16
N ALA A 232 8.17 -29.19 14.05
CA ALA A 232 7.99 -30.49 14.72
C ALA A 232 7.88 -31.60 13.69
#